data_c465b3e883ebdfe75fa634f0ebd856c5
#
_entry.id   c465b3e883ebdfe75fa634f0ebd856c5
#
_cell.length_a   1.000
_cell.length_b   1.000
_cell.length_c   1.000
_cell.angle_alpha   90.00
_cell.angle_beta   90.00
_cell.angle_gamma   90.00
#
_symmetry.space_group_name_H-M   'P 1'
#
loop_
_entity.id
_entity.type
_entity.pdbx_description
1 polymer ?
#
loop_
_entity_poly.entity_id
_entity_poly.type
_entity_poly.pdbx_seq_one_letter_code
_entity_poly.pdbx_strand_id
1 'polypeptide(L)'
;MNPAIFREYDIRGIVDQDLTDEVVRLLGQAFATYISRQGKHRVVVGRDGRLSSPRFREPLVQGMVSGGLEIVDIGVCPTPVFYFSLFHLDREGGVMITGSHNPPEFNGFKVCVGKETLFGEEIQNLRKIIEAGKFAEGKGSVSFQEVIPAYQNYILQNIHLDRRIKLVIDSGNGTAGAVAPKILRDLGCRVEDLYSKIDGRFPNHHPDPTIPENMKDLIAKVQEIGAEVGIGYDGDADRIGVVDPPGNIIWGDQLLILFAREVLRNHPGATIISEVKCSQNLYDDIARHGGRGIMWKAGHSLLKSKMKEEKALLGGEMSGHMFFADRYFGYDDAIYASCRLLEILSRTEKTLPELLGDLPKTFSTPEIRVPCPDEEKFELVEKVRESFRKEYPIVDVDGVRVLFPDGWGLVRASNTQPAIVLRFEARTPERLKEIRQLIENRIKEISK
;
A
#
# COMPACT_ATOMS: atom_id res chain seq x y z
N MET A 1 5.87 27.33 -4.58
CA MET A 1 5.71 25.85 -4.42
C MET A 1 4.22 25.55 -4.27
N ASN A 2 3.70 24.56 -4.98
CA ASN A 2 2.31 24.14 -4.86
C ASN A 2 2.08 23.41 -3.52
N PRO A 3 1.24 23.90 -2.59
CA PRO A 3 1.01 23.23 -1.31
C PRO A 3 0.26 21.91 -1.45
N ALA A 4 -0.43 21.69 -2.57
CA ALA A 4 -1.20 20.48 -2.82
C ALA A 4 -0.34 19.23 -3.04
N ILE A 5 1.00 19.36 -3.19
CA ILE A 5 1.90 18.20 -3.25
C ILE A 5 2.04 17.48 -1.89
N PHE A 6 1.83 18.18 -0.78
CA PHE A 6 1.91 17.61 0.58
C PHE A 6 0.58 16.93 0.91
N ARG A 7 0.48 15.64 0.53
CA ARG A 7 -0.71 14.82 0.74
C ARG A 7 -0.74 14.23 2.15
N GLU A 8 -1.77 13.42 2.43
CA GLU A 8 -1.94 12.82 3.76
C GLU A 8 -0.83 11.80 4.10
N TYR A 9 -0.33 11.05 3.12
CA TYR A 9 0.59 9.92 3.35
C TYR A 9 1.94 10.04 2.68
N ASP A 10 2.10 10.97 1.76
CA ASP A 10 3.32 11.20 0.97
C ASP A 10 3.36 12.62 0.38
N ILE A 11 4.45 12.93 -0.28
CA ILE A 11 4.59 14.12 -1.11
C ILE A 11 4.52 13.66 -2.55
N ARG A 12 3.63 14.23 -3.37
CA ARG A 12 3.39 13.77 -4.73
C ARG A 12 2.99 14.92 -5.65
N GLY A 13 3.53 14.93 -6.89
CA GLY A 13 3.22 15.95 -7.88
C GLY A 13 3.64 15.59 -9.28
N ILE A 14 3.26 16.43 -10.23
CA ILE A 14 3.66 16.30 -11.64
C ILE A 14 5.08 16.85 -11.79
N VAL A 15 5.92 16.07 -12.47
CA VAL A 15 7.32 16.42 -12.77
C VAL A 15 7.37 17.71 -13.61
N ASP A 16 8.30 18.60 -13.29
CA ASP A 16 8.52 19.92 -13.88
C ASP A 16 7.39 20.95 -13.68
N GLN A 17 6.20 20.54 -13.31
CA GLN A 17 5.10 21.44 -12.95
C GLN A 17 5.05 21.69 -11.43
N ASP A 18 4.95 20.64 -10.64
CA ASP A 18 4.84 20.69 -9.18
C ASP A 18 6.19 20.38 -8.51
N LEU A 19 6.90 19.40 -9.06
CA LEU A 19 8.19 18.90 -8.59
C LEU A 19 9.29 19.36 -9.55
N THR A 20 9.91 20.50 -9.24
CA THR A 20 11.12 21.00 -9.90
C THR A 20 12.35 20.62 -9.08
N ASP A 21 13.56 20.69 -9.64
CA ASP A 21 14.80 20.42 -8.94
C ASP A 21 14.96 21.31 -7.69
N GLU A 22 14.51 22.57 -7.77
CA GLU A 22 14.52 23.49 -6.64
C GLU A 22 13.57 23.05 -5.53
N VAL A 23 12.33 22.66 -5.86
CA VAL A 23 11.37 22.13 -4.87
C VAL A 23 11.92 20.87 -4.22
N VAL A 24 12.52 19.96 -4.98
CA VAL A 24 13.12 18.73 -4.46
C VAL A 24 14.31 19.01 -3.55
N ARG A 25 15.14 20.01 -3.88
CA ARG A 25 16.25 20.46 -3.01
C ARG A 25 15.73 21.01 -1.68
N LEU A 26 14.69 21.84 -1.73
CA LEU A 26 14.03 22.37 -0.53
C LEU A 26 13.40 21.26 0.34
N LEU A 27 12.82 20.22 -0.28
CA LEU A 27 12.34 19.03 0.45
C LEU A 27 13.48 18.33 1.18
N GLY A 28 14.65 18.18 0.54
CA GLY A 28 15.85 17.63 1.19
C GLY A 28 16.30 18.44 2.39
N GLN A 29 16.33 19.78 2.28
CA GLN A 29 16.67 20.68 3.39
C GLN A 29 15.65 20.65 4.52
N ALA A 30 14.35 20.59 4.18
CA ALA A 30 13.28 20.49 5.16
C ALA A 30 13.34 19.18 5.93
N PHE A 31 13.56 18.06 5.23
CA PHE A 31 13.73 16.75 5.86
C PHE A 31 14.95 16.74 6.79
N ALA A 32 16.09 17.26 6.34
CA ALA A 32 17.29 17.38 7.18
C ALA A 32 17.01 18.19 8.44
N THR A 33 16.35 19.34 8.30
CA THR A 33 15.96 20.18 9.42
C THR A 33 15.01 19.48 10.39
N TYR A 34 14.01 18.76 9.84
CA TYR A 34 13.01 18.07 10.64
C TYR A 34 13.61 16.93 11.48
N ILE A 35 14.47 16.12 10.87
CA ILE A 35 15.05 14.95 11.52
C ILE A 35 16.19 15.34 12.48
N SER A 36 16.99 16.36 12.16
CA SER A 36 18.07 16.87 13.02
C SER A 36 17.53 17.47 14.32
N ARG A 37 16.34 18.08 14.29
CA ARG A 37 15.67 18.57 15.54
C ARG A 37 15.36 17.43 16.52
N GLN A 38 15.36 16.19 16.05
CA GLN A 38 15.17 14.99 16.88
C GLN A 38 16.51 14.30 17.23
N GLY A 39 17.65 14.95 16.95
CA GLY A 39 18.98 14.41 17.21
C GLY A 39 19.41 13.28 16.28
N LYS A 40 18.78 13.15 15.11
CA LYS A 40 19.01 12.07 14.15
C LYS A 40 19.70 12.61 12.90
N HIS A 41 20.67 11.85 12.38
CA HIS A 41 21.50 12.30 11.25
C HIS A 41 21.80 11.20 10.21
N ARG A 42 21.63 9.92 10.54
CA ARG A 42 21.98 8.78 9.68
C ARG A 42 20.77 8.28 8.92
N VAL A 43 20.73 8.46 7.61
CA VAL A 43 19.53 8.21 6.81
C VAL A 43 19.82 7.39 5.53
N VAL A 44 18.75 6.92 4.92
CA VAL A 44 18.78 6.18 3.64
C VAL A 44 18.03 6.96 2.57
N VAL A 45 18.51 6.88 1.33
CA VAL A 45 17.78 7.32 0.14
C VAL A 45 17.68 6.15 -0.83
N GLY A 46 16.46 5.82 -1.25
CA GLY A 46 16.17 4.88 -2.33
C GLY A 46 15.35 5.53 -3.43
N ARG A 47 15.24 4.88 -4.57
CA ARG A 47 14.40 5.37 -5.68
C ARG A 47 13.79 4.25 -6.50
N ASP A 48 12.63 4.54 -7.10
CA ASP A 48 11.97 3.65 -8.07
C ASP A 48 12.59 3.75 -9.48
N GLY A 49 12.00 3.04 -10.44
CA GLY A 49 12.46 2.98 -11.83
C GLY A 49 11.97 4.10 -12.74
N ARG A 50 11.27 5.12 -12.24
CA ARG A 50 10.76 6.23 -13.05
C ARG A 50 11.88 7.05 -13.67
N LEU A 51 11.66 7.59 -14.87
CA LEU A 51 12.66 8.37 -15.60
C LEU A 51 13.14 9.61 -14.83
N SER A 52 12.27 10.19 -14.01
CA SER A 52 12.57 11.38 -13.19
C SER A 52 13.29 11.04 -11.87
N SER A 53 13.25 9.80 -11.39
CA SER A 53 13.80 9.42 -10.07
C SER A 53 15.33 9.61 -9.98
N PRO A 54 16.15 9.25 -11.00
CA PRO A 54 17.58 9.55 -10.97
C PRO A 54 17.89 11.06 -10.92
N ARG A 55 17.11 11.88 -11.64
CA ARG A 55 17.25 13.34 -11.63
C ARG A 55 16.93 13.92 -10.25
N PHE A 56 15.83 13.51 -9.64
CA PHE A 56 15.39 14.02 -8.34
C PHE A 56 16.29 13.57 -7.17
N ARG A 57 17.00 12.47 -7.33
CA ARG A 57 17.97 12.02 -6.33
C ARG A 57 19.03 13.08 -6.05
N GLU A 58 19.55 13.75 -7.07
CA GLU A 58 20.65 14.68 -6.91
C GLU A 58 20.26 15.91 -6.06
N PRO A 59 19.24 16.73 -6.42
CA PRO A 59 18.84 17.87 -5.62
C PRO A 59 18.35 17.48 -4.22
N LEU A 60 17.66 16.33 -4.05
CA LEU A 60 17.25 15.85 -2.74
C LEU A 60 18.45 15.63 -1.82
N VAL A 61 19.43 14.87 -2.31
CA VAL A 61 20.66 14.55 -1.56
C VAL A 61 21.47 15.80 -1.25
N GLN A 62 21.60 16.74 -2.20
CA GLN A 62 22.27 18.02 -1.96
C GLN A 62 21.60 18.79 -0.80
N GLY A 63 20.28 18.87 -0.79
CA GLY A 63 19.52 19.48 0.29
C GLY A 63 19.75 18.80 1.64
N MET A 64 19.76 17.47 1.65
CA MET A 64 19.98 16.68 2.88
C MET A 64 21.43 16.83 3.41
N VAL A 65 22.43 16.78 2.53
CA VAL A 65 23.86 16.93 2.88
C VAL A 65 24.15 18.33 3.44
N SER A 66 23.54 19.37 2.85
CA SER A 66 23.69 20.75 3.35
C SER A 66 23.14 20.95 4.77
N GLY A 67 22.22 20.10 5.20
CA GLY A 67 21.69 20.06 6.56
C GLY A 67 22.43 19.09 7.50
N GLY A 68 23.56 18.51 7.07
CA GLY A 68 24.44 17.69 7.90
C GLY A 68 24.08 16.21 8.01
N LEU A 69 23.28 15.65 7.07
CA LEU A 69 22.91 14.23 7.13
C LEU A 69 23.98 13.32 6.51
N GLU A 70 24.19 12.17 7.16
CA GLU A 70 24.98 11.03 6.64
C GLU A 70 24.05 10.09 5.87
N ILE A 71 24.17 10.07 4.55
CA ILE A 71 23.26 9.39 3.66
C ILE A 71 23.87 8.09 3.14
N VAL A 72 23.12 7.00 3.21
CA VAL A 72 23.36 5.81 2.42
C VAL A 72 22.38 5.79 1.24
N ASP A 73 22.87 5.97 0.02
CA ASP A 73 22.11 5.75 -1.22
C ASP A 73 22.07 4.25 -1.50
N ILE A 74 20.89 3.66 -1.61
CA ILE A 74 20.72 2.24 -1.89
C ILE A 74 20.32 1.96 -3.35
N GLY A 75 20.31 3.00 -4.19
CA GLY A 75 20.06 2.87 -5.62
C GLY A 75 18.60 2.69 -6.00
N VAL A 76 18.37 2.05 -7.14
CA VAL A 76 17.05 1.70 -7.64
C VAL A 76 16.59 0.42 -6.94
N CYS A 77 15.44 0.49 -6.28
CA CYS A 77 14.91 -0.65 -5.53
C CYS A 77 13.39 -0.54 -5.34
N PRO A 78 12.70 -1.64 -5.01
CA PRO A 78 11.34 -1.61 -4.47
C PRO A 78 11.24 -0.82 -3.17
N THR A 79 10.08 -0.20 -2.91
CA THR A 79 9.79 0.47 -1.65
C THR A 79 9.99 -0.44 -0.42
N PRO A 80 9.58 -1.73 -0.42
CA PRO A 80 9.88 -2.62 0.71
C PRO A 80 11.38 -2.83 0.95
N VAL A 81 12.23 -2.80 -0.06
CA VAL A 81 13.70 -2.86 0.14
C VAL A 81 14.21 -1.58 0.83
N PHE A 82 13.64 -0.43 0.51
CA PHE A 82 13.93 0.81 1.23
C PHE A 82 13.51 0.69 2.71
N TYR A 83 12.31 0.20 3.01
CA TYR A 83 11.91 -0.02 4.40
C TYR A 83 12.81 -1.05 5.10
N PHE A 84 13.14 -2.16 4.45
CA PHE A 84 14.09 -3.16 4.97
C PHE A 84 15.44 -2.52 5.34
N SER A 85 15.95 -1.63 4.51
CA SER A 85 17.23 -0.97 4.73
C SER A 85 17.29 -0.15 6.01
N LEU A 86 16.15 0.44 6.43
CA LEU A 86 16.07 1.18 7.70
C LEU A 86 16.40 0.27 8.89
N PHE A 87 15.92 -0.97 8.87
CA PHE A 87 16.19 -1.97 9.91
C PHE A 87 17.59 -2.58 9.75
N HIS A 88 17.91 -3.03 8.55
CA HIS A 88 19.14 -3.76 8.26
C HIS A 88 20.41 -2.92 8.49
N LEU A 89 20.38 -1.64 8.13
CA LEU A 89 21.50 -0.71 8.30
C LEU A 89 21.40 0.12 9.58
N ASP A 90 20.41 -0.14 10.43
CA ASP A 90 20.10 0.63 11.64
C ASP A 90 20.09 2.15 11.38
N ARG A 91 19.29 2.58 10.40
CA ARG A 91 19.19 4.00 10.05
C ARG A 91 18.04 4.69 10.77
N GLU A 92 18.22 5.98 10.98
CA GLU A 92 17.35 6.83 11.79
C GLU A 92 16.20 7.46 11.00
N GLY A 93 16.12 7.14 9.71
CA GLY A 93 15.08 7.57 8.79
C GLY A 93 15.56 7.53 7.34
N GLY A 94 14.77 8.09 6.44
CA GLY A 94 15.14 8.12 5.04
C GLY A 94 14.02 8.62 4.13
N VAL A 95 14.32 8.69 2.84
CA VAL A 95 13.40 9.11 1.80
C VAL A 95 13.44 8.12 0.64
N MET A 96 12.28 7.62 0.26
CA MET A 96 12.07 6.84 -0.97
C MET A 96 11.49 7.75 -2.05
N ILE A 97 12.19 7.90 -3.16
CA ILE A 97 11.73 8.64 -4.34
C ILE A 97 10.88 7.68 -5.17
N THR A 98 9.58 7.88 -5.19
CA THR A 98 8.64 7.00 -5.91
C THR A 98 7.33 7.70 -6.22
N GLY A 99 6.79 7.41 -7.40
CA GLY A 99 5.42 7.74 -7.74
C GLY A 99 4.45 6.56 -7.60
N SER A 100 4.91 5.38 -7.07
CA SER A 100 4.13 4.16 -6.92
C SER A 100 3.37 3.81 -8.21
N HIS A 101 2.06 3.67 -8.13
CA HIS A 101 1.15 3.39 -9.24
C HIS A 101 0.66 4.63 -10.01
N ASN A 102 1.20 5.82 -9.79
CA ASN A 102 0.77 7.01 -10.55
C ASN A 102 1.28 6.97 -12.00
N PRO A 103 0.65 7.70 -12.92
CA PRO A 103 1.13 7.85 -14.29
C PRO A 103 2.60 8.27 -14.41
N PRO A 104 3.29 8.02 -15.55
CA PRO A 104 4.73 8.26 -15.70
C PRO A 104 5.19 9.71 -15.44
N GLU A 105 4.31 10.69 -15.70
CA GLU A 105 4.56 12.11 -15.46
C GLU A 105 4.54 12.53 -13.98
N PHE A 106 4.10 11.65 -13.09
CA PHE A 106 4.13 11.88 -11.65
C PHE A 106 5.39 11.31 -11.01
N ASN A 107 5.80 11.91 -9.90
CA ASN A 107 6.74 11.34 -8.94
C ASN A 107 6.39 11.80 -7.52
N GLY A 108 7.14 11.32 -6.53
CA GLY A 108 6.87 11.66 -5.15
C GLY A 108 7.94 11.19 -4.18
N PHE A 109 7.64 11.35 -2.88
CA PHE A 109 8.56 11.04 -1.80
C PHE A 109 7.81 10.43 -0.63
N LYS A 110 8.14 9.18 -0.28
CA LYS A 110 7.75 8.59 1.00
C LYS A 110 8.85 8.89 2.00
N VAL A 111 8.49 9.51 3.11
CA VAL A 111 9.44 10.02 4.10
C VAL A 111 9.31 9.21 5.39
N CYS A 112 10.44 8.76 5.93
CA CYS A 112 10.50 8.03 7.18
C CYS A 112 11.37 8.73 8.22
N VAL A 113 10.92 8.72 9.48
CA VAL A 113 11.71 9.11 10.65
C VAL A 113 11.70 7.97 11.65
N GLY A 114 12.87 7.54 12.09
CA GLY A 114 13.04 6.25 12.71
C GLY A 114 12.70 5.14 11.70
N LYS A 115 11.79 4.26 12.08
CA LYS A 115 11.28 3.17 11.23
C LYS A 115 9.84 3.44 10.76
N GLU A 116 9.32 4.66 10.95
CA GLU A 116 7.93 5.03 10.72
C GLU A 116 7.80 6.00 9.56
N THR A 117 6.76 5.82 8.74
CA THR A 117 6.43 6.71 7.63
C THR A 117 5.71 7.93 8.18
N LEU A 118 6.14 9.13 7.78
CA LEU A 118 5.43 10.38 8.12
C LEU A 118 4.07 10.43 7.41
N PHE A 119 3.08 11.02 8.09
CA PHE A 119 1.76 11.27 7.53
C PHE A 119 1.09 12.49 8.19
N GLY A 120 -0.01 12.97 7.60
CA GLY A 120 -0.84 14.03 8.18
C GLY A 120 -0.04 15.29 8.52
N GLU A 121 -0.12 15.70 9.78
CA GLU A 121 0.50 16.93 10.25
C GLU A 121 2.04 16.92 10.14
N GLU A 122 2.68 15.77 10.23
CA GLU A 122 4.12 15.64 10.09
C GLU A 122 4.60 16.00 8.68
N ILE A 123 3.86 15.60 7.64
CA ILE A 123 4.11 16.03 6.24
C ILE A 123 3.87 17.53 6.10
N GLN A 124 2.82 18.09 6.73
CA GLN A 124 2.58 19.53 6.73
C GLN A 124 3.70 20.30 7.46
N ASN A 125 4.36 19.71 8.45
CA ASN A 125 5.50 20.32 9.11
C ASN A 125 6.70 20.48 8.18
N LEU A 126 6.93 19.53 7.24
CA LEU A 126 7.94 19.72 6.19
C LEU A 126 7.61 20.94 5.31
N ARG A 127 6.35 21.12 4.93
CA ARG A 127 5.89 22.30 4.18
C ARG A 127 6.17 23.59 4.98
N LYS A 128 5.76 23.63 6.24
CA LYS A 128 5.98 24.81 7.12
C LYS A 128 7.47 25.18 7.24
N ILE A 129 8.37 24.19 7.30
CA ILE A 129 9.81 24.43 7.32
C ILE A 129 10.28 25.07 6.02
N ILE A 130 9.80 24.62 4.85
CA ILE A 130 10.13 25.22 3.56
C ILE A 130 9.63 26.66 3.48
N GLU A 131 8.39 26.91 3.87
CA GLU A 131 7.76 28.24 3.86
C GLU A 131 8.49 29.23 4.79
N ALA A 132 9.01 28.74 5.91
CA ALA A 132 9.79 29.55 6.83
C ALA A 132 11.21 29.88 6.33
N GLY A 133 11.73 29.11 5.37
CA GLY A 133 13.06 29.31 4.79
C GLY A 133 14.23 29.20 5.78
N LYS A 134 14.00 28.58 6.95
CA LYS A 134 15.01 28.40 8.01
C LYS A 134 15.43 26.94 8.09
N PHE A 135 16.54 26.62 7.45
CA PHE A 135 17.06 25.26 7.36
C PHE A 135 18.22 25.02 8.31
N ALA A 136 18.37 23.77 8.76
CA ALA A 136 19.59 23.35 9.43
C ALA A 136 20.77 23.43 8.47
N GLU A 137 21.93 23.79 9.01
CA GLU A 137 23.20 23.85 8.26
C GLU A 137 24.17 22.84 8.85
N GLY A 138 24.91 22.15 7.98
CA GLY A 138 25.89 21.16 8.40
C GLY A 138 26.69 20.60 7.23
N LYS A 139 27.62 19.72 7.55
CA LYS A 139 28.41 18.98 6.56
C LYS A 139 28.04 17.52 6.66
N GLY A 140 27.21 17.07 5.74
CA GLY A 140 26.85 15.67 5.60
C GLY A 140 27.77 14.92 4.64
N SER A 141 27.45 13.65 4.41
CA SER A 141 28.16 12.78 3.49
C SER A 141 27.22 11.84 2.75
N VAL A 142 27.67 11.30 1.63
CA VAL A 142 26.93 10.30 0.86
C VAL A 142 27.84 9.10 0.62
N SER A 143 27.32 7.91 0.88
CA SER A 143 27.91 6.63 0.49
C SER A 143 26.89 5.79 -0.28
N PHE A 144 27.34 4.80 -1.01
CA PHE A 144 26.47 3.85 -1.68
C PHE A 144 26.59 2.48 -1.00
N GLN A 145 25.45 1.80 -0.82
CA GLN A 145 25.43 0.42 -0.35
C GLN A 145 24.32 -0.38 -1.02
N GLU A 146 24.67 -1.51 -1.59
CA GLU A 146 23.70 -2.44 -2.14
C GLU A 146 22.99 -3.22 -1.02
N VAL A 147 21.66 -3.20 -0.99
CA VAL A 147 20.83 -3.83 0.06
C VAL A 147 20.00 -4.99 -0.48
N ILE A 148 19.76 -5.05 -1.78
CA ILE A 148 18.94 -6.09 -2.41
C ILE A 148 19.40 -7.51 -2.03
N PRO A 149 20.70 -7.88 -2.07
CA PRO A 149 21.13 -9.22 -1.69
C PRO A 149 20.81 -9.57 -0.22
N ALA A 150 20.93 -8.61 0.69
CA ALA A 150 20.60 -8.82 2.11
C ALA A 150 19.10 -9.05 2.31
N TYR A 151 18.25 -8.28 1.60
CA TYR A 151 16.80 -8.45 1.58
C TYR A 151 16.39 -9.82 1.03
N GLN A 152 16.97 -10.23 -0.11
CA GLN A 152 16.75 -11.54 -0.71
C GLN A 152 17.10 -12.67 0.28
N ASN A 153 18.27 -12.61 0.88
CA ASN A 153 18.72 -13.59 1.88
C ASN A 153 17.80 -13.65 3.10
N TYR A 154 17.32 -12.48 3.57
CA TYR A 154 16.38 -12.44 4.69
C TYR A 154 15.08 -13.18 4.37
N ILE A 155 14.51 -12.96 3.19
CA ILE A 155 13.29 -13.67 2.76
C ILE A 155 13.55 -15.18 2.63
N LEU A 156 14.64 -15.59 1.99
CA LEU A 156 14.99 -17.00 1.79
C LEU A 156 15.21 -17.75 3.12
N GLN A 157 15.67 -17.06 4.17
CA GLN A 157 15.79 -17.62 5.50
C GLN A 157 14.47 -17.66 6.27
N ASN A 158 13.53 -16.83 5.93
CA ASN A 158 12.25 -16.67 6.61
C ASN A 158 11.13 -17.54 6.03
N ILE A 159 11.16 -17.81 4.73
CA ILE A 159 10.09 -18.50 3.98
C ILE A 159 10.54 -19.90 3.59
N HIS A 160 9.63 -20.87 3.78
CA HIS A 160 9.86 -22.26 3.41
C HIS A 160 8.65 -22.81 2.62
N LEU A 161 8.92 -23.41 1.46
CA LEU A 161 7.91 -24.04 0.62
C LEU A 161 8.02 -25.56 0.69
N ASP A 162 6.91 -26.25 0.97
CA ASP A 162 6.87 -27.72 1.07
C ASP A 162 6.84 -28.38 -0.31
N ARG A 163 6.38 -27.68 -1.34
CA ARG A 163 6.40 -28.12 -2.74
C ARG A 163 6.65 -26.96 -3.71
N ARG A 164 7.04 -27.30 -4.92
CA ARG A 164 7.16 -26.34 -6.02
C ARG A 164 5.79 -25.84 -6.46
N ILE A 165 5.71 -24.53 -6.71
CA ILE A 165 4.50 -23.89 -7.24
C ILE A 165 4.82 -23.32 -8.62
N LYS A 166 3.91 -23.51 -9.57
CA LYS A 166 3.95 -22.90 -10.89
C LYS A 166 3.15 -21.60 -10.87
N LEU A 167 3.80 -20.48 -11.13
CA LEU A 167 3.16 -19.17 -11.06
C LEU A 167 3.58 -18.26 -12.21
N VAL A 168 2.74 -17.26 -12.46
CA VAL A 168 3.06 -16.11 -13.29
C VAL A 168 3.21 -14.90 -12.38
N ILE A 169 4.22 -14.08 -12.63
CA ILE A 169 4.32 -12.75 -12.01
C ILE A 169 4.28 -11.68 -13.08
N ASP A 170 3.68 -10.54 -12.73
CA ASP A 170 3.64 -9.35 -13.55
C ASP A 170 4.20 -8.16 -12.75
N SER A 171 5.33 -7.65 -13.21
CA SER A 171 6.00 -6.53 -12.56
C SER A 171 5.62 -5.17 -13.15
N GLY A 172 4.78 -5.13 -14.19
CA GLY A 172 4.33 -3.89 -14.84
C GLY A 172 5.46 -2.94 -15.24
N ASN A 173 6.65 -3.46 -15.57
CA ASN A 173 7.89 -2.68 -15.76
C ASN A 173 8.35 -1.88 -14.52
N GLY A 174 7.80 -2.18 -13.33
CA GLY A 174 8.17 -1.60 -12.04
C GLY A 174 9.40 -2.28 -11.41
N THR A 175 9.67 -1.88 -10.18
CA THR A 175 10.89 -2.30 -9.45
C THR A 175 10.84 -3.73 -8.93
N ALA A 176 9.65 -4.35 -8.83
CA ALA A 176 9.51 -5.77 -8.47
C ALA A 176 10.33 -6.67 -9.39
N GLY A 177 10.40 -6.34 -10.68
CA GLY A 177 11.10 -7.13 -11.70
C GLY A 177 12.59 -7.37 -11.43
N ALA A 178 13.24 -6.46 -10.71
CA ALA A 178 14.65 -6.61 -10.33
C ALA A 178 14.87 -7.58 -9.15
N VAL A 179 13.82 -7.92 -8.39
CA VAL A 179 13.97 -8.61 -7.09
C VAL A 179 13.10 -9.85 -6.99
N ALA A 180 11.78 -9.74 -7.27
CA ALA A 180 10.82 -10.82 -7.05
C ALA A 180 11.10 -12.09 -7.88
N PRO A 181 11.42 -12.03 -9.20
CA PRO A 181 11.65 -13.22 -9.99
C PRO A 181 12.76 -14.11 -9.43
N LYS A 182 13.84 -13.48 -8.95
CA LYS A 182 14.98 -14.21 -8.38
C LYS A 182 14.62 -14.88 -7.06
N ILE A 183 13.98 -14.16 -6.13
CA ILE A 183 13.54 -14.71 -4.84
C ILE A 183 12.65 -15.94 -5.05
N LEU A 184 11.64 -15.81 -5.92
CA LEU A 184 10.66 -16.86 -6.15
C LEU A 184 11.28 -18.11 -6.80
N ARG A 185 12.25 -17.94 -7.73
CA ARG A 185 13.01 -19.05 -8.29
C ARG A 185 13.92 -19.71 -7.25
N ASP A 186 14.59 -18.92 -6.42
CA ASP A 186 15.46 -19.42 -5.35
C ASP A 186 14.67 -20.19 -4.27
N LEU A 187 13.40 -19.83 -4.04
CA LEU A 187 12.45 -20.60 -3.22
C LEU A 187 11.98 -21.91 -3.89
N GLY A 188 12.40 -22.16 -5.14
CA GLY A 188 12.09 -23.39 -5.88
C GLY A 188 10.86 -23.32 -6.76
N CYS A 189 10.23 -22.17 -6.94
CA CYS A 189 9.08 -22.00 -7.80
C CYS A 189 9.42 -22.08 -9.30
N ARG A 190 8.42 -22.47 -10.11
CA ARG A 190 8.46 -22.34 -11.58
C ARG A 190 7.82 -21.01 -11.95
N VAL A 191 8.65 -20.01 -12.22
CA VAL A 191 8.22 -18.63 -12.45
C VAL A 191 8.25 -18.28 -13.93
N GLU A 192 7.11 -17.93 -14.48
CA GLU A 192 6.97 -17.17 -15.72
C GLU A 192 6.85 -15.70 -15.34
N ASP A 193 7.71 -14.82 -15.87
CA ASP A 193 7.73 -13.41 -15.51
C ASP A 193 7.36 -12.51 -16.69
N LEU A 194 6.34 -11.67 -16.47
CA LEU A 194 5.89 -10.64 -17.38
C LEU A 194 6.47 -9.29 -16.96
N TYR A 195 6.96 -8.54 -17.95
CA TYR A 195 7.36 -7.13 -17.81
C TYR A 195 8.34 -6.84 -16.66
N SER A 196 9.28 -7.78 -16.41
CA SER A 196 10.26 -7.68 -15.31
C SER A 196 11.39 -6.69 -15.59
N LYS A 197 11.58 -6.23 -16.84
CA LYS A 197 12.54 -5.18 -17.14
C LYS A 197 11.99 -3.83 -16.68
N ILE A 198 12.71 -3.16 -15.77
CA ILE A 198 12.34 -1.81 -15.31
C ILE A 198 12.33 -0.85 -16.49
N ASP A 199 11.20 -0.15 -16.67
CA ASP A 199 11.03 0.93 -17.65
C ASP A 199 10.01 1.95 -17.11
N GLY A 200 10.49 3.12 -16.70
CA GLY A 200 9.64 4.17 -16.10
C GLY A 200 8.62 4.82 -17.05
N ARG A 201 8.53 4.36 -18.31
CA ARG A 201 7.48 4.71 -19.26
C ARG A 201 6.25 3.80 -19.15
N PHE A 202 6.40 2.64 -18.48
CA PHE A 202 5.36 1.61 -18.34
C PHE A 202 4.70 1.22 -19.67
N PRO A 203 5.48 0.71 -20.66
CA PRO A 203 5.03 0.60 -22.04
C PRO A 203 3.97 -0.50 -22.28
N ASN A 204 3.78 -1.44 -21.37
CA ASN A 204 2.87 -2.56 -21.56
C ASN A 204 1.48 -2.25 -20.96
N HIS A 205 1.43 -1.90 -19.69
CA HIS A 205 0.24 -1.42 -19.00
C HIS A 205 0.64 -0.58 -17.79
N HIS A 206 -0.32 0.15 -17.25
CA HIS A 206 -0.11 0.91 -16.02
C HIS A 206 0.09 -0.03 -14.82
N PRO A 207 1.16 0.14 -13.99
CA PRO A 207 1.48 -0.78 -12.92
C PRO A 207 0.61 -0.54 -11.66
N ASP A 208 -0.68 -0.85 -11.78
CA ASP A 208 -1.66 -0.77 -10.70
C ASP A 208 -2.53 -2.04 -10.72
N PRO A 209 -2.28 -3.02 -9.84
CA PRO A 209 -3.02 -4.27 -9.79
C PRO A 209 -4.43 -4.12 -9.20
N THR A 210 -4.82 -2.93 -8.74
CA THR A 210 -6.18 -2.66 -8.27
C THR A 210 -7.16 -2.40 -9.42
N ILE A 211 -6.65 -2.25 -10.64
CA ILE A 211 -7.43 -1.99 -11.85
C ILE A 211 -7.50 -3.28 -12.68
N PRO A 212 -8.69 -3.89 -12.87
CA PRO A 212 -8.81 -5.17 -13.60
C PRO A 212 -8.23 -5.14 -15.02
N GLU A 213 -8.28 -3.99 -15.69
CA GLU A 213 -7.73 -3.82 -17.04
C GLU A 213 -6.22 -4.10 -17.07
N ASN A 214 -5.49 -3.68 -16.05
CA ASN A 214 -4.05 -3.88 -15.92
C ASN A 214 -3.66 -5.33 -15.58
N MET A 215 -4.63 -6.15 -15.20
CA MET A 215 -4.41 -7.57 -14.85
C MET A 215 -4.68 -8.52 -16.02
N LYS A 216 -5.10 -8.03 -17.19
CA LYS A 216 -5.51 -8.87 -18.34
C LYS A 216 -4.41 -9.80 -18.83
N ASP A 217 -3.20 -9.27 -19.00
CA ASP A 217 -2.08 -10.06 -19.51
C ASP A 217 -1.66 -11.15 -18.51
N LEU A 218 -1.68 -10.81 -17.22
CA LEU A 218 -1.46 -11.76 -16.14
C LEU A 218 -2.51 -12.87 -16.15
N ILE A 219 -3.81 -12.53 -16.24
CA ILE A 219 -4.92 -13.47 -16.31
C ILE A 219 -4.74 -14.40 -17.52
N ALA A 220 -4.51 -13.83 -18.69
CA ALA A 220 -4.32 -14.59 -19.93
C ALA A 220 -3.15 -15.58 -19.81
N LYS A 221 -2.02 -15.15 -19.25
CA LYS A 221 -0.84 -15.99 -19.11
C LYS A 221 -1.04 -17.08 -18.06
N VAL A 222 -1.72 -16.82 -16.95
CA VAL A 222 -2.07 -17.83 -15.94
C VAL A 222 -2.88 -18.97 -16.59
N GLN A 223 -3.89 -18.63 -17.37
CA GLN A 223 -4.74 -19.58 -18.07
C GLN A 223 -3.98 -20.32 -19.19
N GLU A 224 -3.20 -19.60 -20.00
CA GLU A 224 -2.40 -20.16 -21.10
C GLU A 224 -1.47 -21.28 -20.64
N ILE A 225 -0.75 -21.05 -19.55
CA ILE A 225 0.25 -22.02 -19.08
C ILE A 225 -0.27 -22.96 -18.00
N GLY A 226 -1.51 -22.78 -17.52
CA GLY A 226 -2.06 -23.54 -16.39
C GLY A 226 -1.26 -23.31 -15.12
N ALA A 227 -1.03 -22.04 -14.75
CA ALA A 227 -0.38 -21.71 -13.50
C ALA A 227 -1.34 -21.85 -12.31
N GLU A 228 -0.79 -22.15 -11.12
CA GLU A 228 -1.57 -22.30 -9.88
C GLU A 228 -1.99 -20.93 -9.31
N VAL A 229 -1.24 -19.88 -9.64
CA VAL A 229 -1.49 -18.50 -9.20
C VAL A 229 -0.81 -17.51 -10.12
N GLY A 230 -1.43 -16.34 -10.30
CA GLY A 230 -0.82 -15.15 -10.88
C GLY A 230 -0.63 -14.07 -9.81
N ILE A 231 0.48 -13.34 -9.85
CA ILE A 231 0.80 -12.27 -8.91
C ILE A 231 1.22 -11.02 -9.68
N GLY A 232 0.47 -9.93 -9.52
CA GLY A 232 0.80 -8.61 -10.05
C GLY A 232 1.32 -7.68 -8.96
N TYR A 233 2.26 -6.82 -9.33
CA TYR A 233 2.84 -5.80 -8.44
C TYR A 233 2.55 -4.39 -8.98
N ASP A 234 2.47 -3.42 -8.09
CA ASP A 234 2.48 -2.03 -8.51
C ASP A 234 3.92 -1.52 -8.78
N GLY A 235 4.04 -0.27 -9.21
CA GLY A 235 5.31 0.28 -9.72
C GLY A 235 6.48 0.23 -8.76
N ASP A 236 6.25 0.32 -7.45
CA ASP A 236 7.28 0.24 -6.41
C ASP A 236 7.14 -0.98 -5.48
N ALA A 237 6.26 -1.93 -5.85
CA ALA A 237 6.10 -3.24 -5.24
C ALA A 237 5.66 -3.24 -3.77
N ASP A 238 4.87 -2.27 -3.36
CA ASP A 238 4.24 -2.25 -2.04
C ASP A 238 2.79 -2.73 -2.05
N ARG A 239 2.21 -3.01 -3.27
CA ARG A 239 0.89 -3.61 -3.46
C ARG A 239 0.95 -4.90 -4.25
N ILE A 240 0.17 -5.89 -3.81
CA ILE A 240 -0.01 -7.18 -4.46
C ILE A 240 -1.42 -7.30 -5.05
N GLY A 241 -1.52 -7.75 -6.30
CA GLY A 241 -2.73 -8.28 -6.89
C GLY A 241 -2.57 -9.79 -7.14
N VAL A 242 -3.61 -10.56 -6.94
CA VAL A 242 -3.57 -12.02 -7.09
C VAL A 242 -4.65 -12.49 -8.04
N VAL A 243 -4.30 -13.45 -8.89
CA VAL A 243 -5.20 -14.10 -9.85
C VAL A 243 -5.21 -15.61 -9.59
N ASP A 244 -6.41 -16.20 -9.53
CA ASP A 244 -6.58 -17.65 -9.40
C ASP A 244 -6.46 -18.37 -10.77
N PRO A 245 -6.35 -19.72 -10.80
CA PRO A 245 -6.25 -20.45 -12.06
C PRO A 245 -7.41 -20.22 -13.05
N PRO A 246 -8.69 -20.08 -12.63
CA PRO A 246 -9.78 -19.67 -13.52
C PRO A 246 -9.67 -18.25 -14.10
N GLY A 247 -8.83 -17.39 -13.53
CA GLY A 247 -8.65 -16.00 -13.96
C GLY A 247 -9.42 -14.97 -13.14
N ASN A 248 -9.95 -15.35 -11.97
CA ASN A 248 -10.59 -14.39 -11.07
C ASN A 248 -9.54 -13.63 -10.28
N ILE A 249 -9.78 -12.33 -10.07
CA ILE A 249 -8.97 -11.50 -9.20
C ILE A 249 -9.37 -11.76 -7.75
N ILE A 250 -8.41 -12.13 -6.91
CA ILE A 250 -8.55 -12.26 -5.47
C ILE A 250 -8.17 -10.89 -4.86
N TRP A 251 -9.17 -10.19 -4.36
CA TRP A 251 -8.97 -8.84 -3.82
C TRP A 251 -8.21 -8.86 -2.49
N GLY A 252 -7.62 -7.72 -2.13
CA GLY A 252 -6.77 -7.60 -0.94
C GLY A 252 -7.44 -8.03 0.36
N ASP A 253 -8.73 -7.78 0.54
CA ASP A 253 -9.49 -8.21 1.72
C ASP A 253 -9.71 -9.74 1.74
N GLN A 254 -9.91 -10.39 0.59
CA GLN A 254 -9.98 -11.85 0.48
C GLN A 254 -8.61 -12.49 0.73
N LEU A 255 -7.55 -11.89 0.17
CA LEU A 255 -6.18 -12.33 0.40
C LEU A 255 -5.80 -12.21 1.89
N LEU A 256 -6.23 -11.14 2.53
CA LEU A 256 -6.01 -10.91 3.96
C LEU A 256 -6.70 -11.97 4.84
N ILE A 257 -7.83 -12.54 4.42
CA ILE A 257 -8.47 -13.67 5.11
C ILE A 257 -7.52 -14.89 5.14
N LEU A 258 -6.89 -15.23 4.03
CA LEU A 258 -5.94 -16.35 3.98
C LEU A 258 -4.75 -16.13 4.90
N PHE A 259 -4.19 -14.93 4.87
CA PHE A 259 -3.09 -14.55 5.76
C PHE A 259 -3.51 -14.52 7.23
N ALA A 260 -4.72 -14.05 7.52
CA ALA A 260 -5.27 -14.01 8.88
C ALA A 260 -5.40 -15.42 9.47
N ARG A 261 -5.95 -16.36 8.69
CA ARG A 261 -6.08 -17.75 9.08
C ARG A 261 -4.73 -18.40 9.40
N GLU A 262 -3.70 -18.11 8.58
CA GLU A 262 -2.34 -18.61 8.80
C GLU A 262 -1.70 -18.01 10.06
N VAL A 263 -1.82 -16.68 10.24
CA VAL A 263 -1.31 -16.01 11.45
C VAL A 263 -2.02 -16.51 12.70
N LEU A 264 -3.35 -16.65 12.68
CA LEU A 264 -4.14 -17.08 13.83
C LEU A 264 -3.90 -18.54 14.20
N ARG A 265 -3.57 -19.40 13.23
CA ARG A 265 -3.17 -20.79 13.51
C ARG A 265 -1.91 -20.85 14.37
N ASN A 266 -0.95 -19.95 14.12
CA ASN A 266 0.33 -19.90 14.82
C ASN A 266 0.29 -18.99 16.08
N HIS A 267 -0.61 -18.00 16.08
CA HIS A 267 -0.77 -17.00 17.13
C HIS A 267 -2.25 -16.81 17.49
N PRO A 268 -2.86 -17.77 18.22
CA PRO A 268 -4.25 -17.64 18.66
C PRO A 268 -4.49 -16.34 19.43
N GLY A 269 -5.59 -15.65 19.15
CA GLY A 269 -5.92 -14.38 19.76
C GLY A 269 -5.23 -13.15 19.16
N ALA A 270 -4.43 -13.32 18.11
CA ALA A 270 -3.72 -12.20 17.48
C ALA A 270 -4.68 -11.10 16.98
N THR A 271 -4.21 -9.87 17.09
CA THR A 271 -4.90 -8.70 16.50
C THR A 271 -4.53 -8.58 15.03
N ILE A 272 -5.55 -8.36 14.19
CA ILE A 272 -5.44 -8.13 12.75
C ILE A 272 -6.17 -6.84 12.42
N ILE A 273 -5.52 -5.95 11.67
CA ILE A 273 -6.08 -4.63 11.32
C ILE A 273 -6.34 -4.55 9.83
N SER A 274 -7.50 -4.02 9.47
CA SER A 274 -7.78 -3.68 8.09
C SER A 274 -8.56 -2.38 7.97
N GLU A 275 -8.65 -1.88 6.75
CA GLU A 275 -9.32 -0.61 6.49
C GLU A 275 -10.85 -0.78 6.34
N VAL A 276 -11.55 0.35 6.50
CA VAL A 276 -13.01 0.44 6.49
C VAL A 276 -13.67 -0.06 5.18
N LYS A 277 -12.94 -0.14 4.07
CA LYS A 277 -13.44 -0.64 2.78
C LYS A 277 -13.47 -2.17 2.68
N CYS A 278 -12.79 -2.89 3.56
CA CYS A 278 -12.71 -4.35 3.53
C CYS A 278 -14.07 -5.00 3.79
N SER A 279 -14.27 -6.19 3.19
CA SER A 279 -15.48 -7.01 3.35
C SER A 279 -15.78 -7.33 4.81
N GLN A 280 -17.07 -7.42 5.17
CA GLN A 280 -17.49 -7.89 6.48
C GLN A 280 -17.05 -9.35 6.73
N ASN A 281 -16.97 -10.16 5.68
CA ASN A 281 -16.48 -11.53 5.77
C ASN A 281 -15.10 -11.64 6.41
N LEU A 282 -14.22 -10.65 6.22
CA LEU A 282 -12.90 -10.63 6.83
C LEU A 282 -12.99 -10.58 8.38
N TYR A 283 -13.78 -9.67 8.91
CA TYR A 283 -13.92 -9.51 10.37
C TYR A 283 -14.63 -10.70 11.01
N ASP A 284 -15.66 -11.23 10.33
CA ASP A 284 -16.40 -12.41 10.78
C ASP A 284 -15.50 -13.65 10.78
N ASP A 285 -14.63 -13.79 9.76
CA ASP A 285 -13.69 -14.91 9.66
C ASP A 285 -12.57 -14.84 10.71
N ILE A 286 -12.01 -13.64 10.94
CA ILE A 286 -11.03 -13.42 12.02
C ILE A 286 -11.64 -13.82 13.38
N ALA A 287 -12.86 -13.38 13.67
CA ALA A 287 -13.55 -13.72 14.90
C ALA A 287 -13.82 -15.24 15.01
N ARG A 288 -14.25 -15.89 13.92
CA ARG A 288 -14.47 -17.35 13.83
C ARG A 288 -13.20 -18.14 14.15
N HIS A 289 -12.04 -17.62 13.76
CA HIS A 289 -10.74 -18.23 14.03
C HIS A 289 -10.09 -17.77 15.35
N GLY A 290 -10.87 -17.10 16.22
CA GLY A 290 -10.42 -16.70 17.55
C GLY A 290 -9.47 -15.50 17.58
N GLY A 291 -9.42 -14.71 16.51
CA GLY A 291 -8.64 -13.48 16.43
C GLY A 291 -9.43 -12.23 16.81
N ARG A 292 -8.73 -11.10 16.94
CA ARG A 292 -9.30 -9.78 17.16
C ARG A 292 -9.16 -8.95 15.90
N GLY A 293 -10.25 -8.75 15.14
CA GLY A 293 -10.30 -7.87 13.98
C GLY A 293 -10.53 -6.42 14.36
N ILE A 294 -9.71 -5.50 13.88
CA ILE A 294 -9.90 -4.04 14.06
C ILE A 294 -10.10 -3.40 12.69
N MET A 295 -11.22 -2.68 12.53
CA MET A 295 -11.47 -1.82 11.39
C MET A 295 -10.86 -0.45 11.64
N TRP A 296 -10.08 0.06 10.70
CA TRP A 296 -9.39 1.34 10.84
C TRP A 296 -9.52 2.23 9.59
N LYS A 297 -8.89 3.39 9.65
CA LYS A 297 -8.85 4.35 8.54
C LYS A 297 -8.04 3.78 7.37
N ALA A 298 -8.48 4.10 6.13
CA ALA A 298 -7.73 3.78 4.93
C ALA A 298 -6.44 4.61 4.83
N GLY A 299 -5.34 3.95 4.49
CA GLY A 299 -4.03 4.56 4.29
C GLY A 299 -2.92 3.77 4.97
N HIS A 300 -1.93 3.36 4.17
CA HIS A 300 -0.85 2.47 4.61
C HIS A 300 -0.09 2.99 5.85
N SER A 301 0.16 4.29 5.93
CA SER A 301 0.85 4.90 7.09
C SER A 301 -0.01 4.86 8.36
N LEU A 302 -1.34 5.07 8.23
CA LEU A 302 -2.29 5.02 9.34
C LEU A 302 -2.44 3.58 9.87
N LEU A 303 -2.44 2.59 8.96
CA LEU A 303 -2.49 1.19 9.37
C LEU A 303 -1.21 0.77 10.10
N LYS A 304 -0.02 1.13 9.57
CA LYS A 304 1.27 0.85 10.23
C LYS A 304 1.32 1.42 11.65
N SER A 305 0.90 2.68 11.81
CA SER A 305 0.82 3.33 13.12
C SER A 305 -0.13 2.60 14.08
N LYS A 306 -1.33 2.23 13.59
CA LYS A 306 -2.31 1.49 14.39
C LYS A 306 -1.86 0.07 14.72
N MET A 307 -1.19 -0.61 13.80
CA MET A 307 -0.59 -1.93 14.06
C MET A 307 0.41 -1.88 15.21
N LYS A 308 1.25 -0.85 15.26
CA LYS A 308 2.21 -0.65 16.34
C LYS A 308 1.52 -0.38 17.67
N GLU A 309 0.50 0.49 17.70
CA GLU A 309 -0.30 0.82 18.88
C GLU A 309 -0.97 -0.43 19.47
N GLU A 310 -1.62 -1.23 18.63
CA GLU A 310 -2.39 -2.41 19.01
C GLU A 310 -1.53 -3.69 19.10
N LYS A 311 -0.24 -3.61 18.77
CA LYS A 311 0.67 -4.76 18.64
C LYS A 311 0.10 -5.83 17.70
N ALA A 312 -0.51 -5.39 16.60
CA ALA A 312 -1.12 -6.29 15.64
C ALA A 312 -0.05 -7.05 14.86
N LEU A 313 -0.31 -8.33 14.58
CA LEU A 313 0.63 -9.20 13.88
C LEU A 313 0.44 -9.21 12.36
N LEU A 314 -0.70 -8.73 11.90
CA LEU A 314 -1.04 -8.64 10.49
C LEU A 314 -1.92 -7.42 10.24
N GLY A 315 -1.71 -6.76 9.12
CA GLY A 315 -2.60 -5.75 8.60
C GLY A 315 -2.74 -5.85 7.08
N GLY A 316 -3.77 -5.21 6.53
CA GLY A 316 -3.92 -5.15 5.09
C GLY A 316 -5.02 -4.21 4.63
N GLU A 317 -4.90 -3.82 3.37
CA GLU A 317 -5.86 -2.98 2.66
C GLU A 317 -6.43 -3.71 1.45
N MET A 318 -7.63 -3.33 1.06
CA MET A 318 -8.25 -3.82 -0.17
C MET A 318 -7.40 -3.53 -1.42
N SER A 319 -6.62 -2.45 -1.37
CA SER A 319 -5.69 -2.04 -2.43
C SER A 319 -4.47 -2.96 -2.60
N GLY A 320 -4.30 -3.98 -1.73
CA GLY A 320 -3.20 -4.93 -1.81
C GLY A 320 -1.97 -4.60 -0.97
N HIS A 321 -1.98 -3.52 -0.18
CA HIS A 321 -0.95 -3.33 0.86
C HIS A 321 -1.13 -4.40 1.94
N MET A 322 -0.07 -5.17 2.21
CA MET A 322 -0.05 -6.23 3.22
C MET A 322 1.13 -6.02 4.19
N PHE A 323 0.84 -6.07 5.49
CA PHE A 323 1.77 -5.75 6.56
C PHE A 323 1.90 -6.93 7.50
N PHE A 324 3.05 -7.59 7.53
CA PHE A 324 3.30 -8.72 8.42
C PHE A 324 4.22 -8.30 9.57
N ALA A 325 3.81 -8.58 10.81
CA ALA A 325 4.59 -8.33 12.01
C ALA A 325 4.77 -9.59 12.89
N ASP A 326 4.30 -10.75 12.43
CA ASP A 326 4.48 -12.04 13.10
C ASP A 326 5.92 -12.56 12.97
N ARG A 327 6.50 -12.47 11.76
CA ARG A 327 7.86 -12.89 11.41
C ARG A 327 8.61 -11.85 10.58
N TYR A 328 8.06 -10.63 10.51
CA TYR A 328 8.58 -9.54 9.70
C TYR A 328 8.43 -8.21 10.43
N PHE A 329 8.68 -7.09 9.79
CA PHE A 329 8.87 -5.80 10.44
C PHE A 329 7.60 -4.92 10.48
N GLY A 330 6.47 -5.35 9.90
CA GLY A 330 5.19 -4.64 9.96
C GLY A 330 5.03 -3.48 8.96
N TYR A 331 5.84 -3.43 7.90
CA TYR A 331 5.62 -2.51 6.78
C TYR A 331 5.02 -3.23 5.57
N ASP A 332 4.52 -2.44 4.60
CA ASP A 332 3.92 -2.91 3.36
C ASP A 332 4.96 -3.51 2.42
N ASP A 333 4.78 -4.79 2.08
CA ASP A 333 5.71 -5.54 1.24
C ASP A 333 4.98 -6.57 0.39
N ALA A 334 4.76 -6.23 -0.89
CA ALA A 334 4.08 -7.14 -1.80
C ALA A 334 4.94 -8.35 -2.20
N ILE A 335 6.26 -8.22 -2.20
CA ILE A 335 7.17 -9.33 -2.50
C ILE A 335 7.15 -10.34 -1.36
N TYR A 336 7.23 -9.86 -0.11
CA TYR A 336 7.11 -10.72 1.06
C TYR A 336 5.71 -11.36 1.17
N ALA A 337 4.65 -10.59 0.91
CA ALA A 337 3.29 -11.10 0.87
C ALA A 337 3.10 -12.21 -0.18
N SER A 338 3.74 -12.07 -1.35
CA SER A 338 3.77 -13.12 -2.36
C SER A 338 4.39 -14.42 -1.83
N CYS A 339 5.52 -14.31 -1.15
CA CYS A 339 6.21 -15.45 -0.56
C CYS A 339 5.36 -16.12 0.53
N ARG A 340 4.66 -15.33 1.36
CA ARG A 340 3.71 -15.84 2.39
C ARG A 340 2.52 -16.56 1.75
N LEU A 341 1.99 -16.05 0.64
CA LEU A 341 0.93 -16.73 -0.11
C LEU A 341 1.40 -18.08 -0.66
N LEU A 342 2.59 -18.11 -1.27
CA LEU A 342 3.17 -19.34 -1.80
C LEU A 342 3.48 -20.35 -0.68
N GLU A 343 3.88 -19.91 0.49
CA GLU A 343 4.06 -20.77 1.67
C GLU A 343 2.73 -21.44 2.07
N ILE A 344 1.61 -20.70 2.08
CA ILE A 344 0.27 -21.27 2.31
C ILE A 344 -0.10 -22.29 1.23
N LEU A 345 0.06 -21.93 -0.05
CA LEU A 345 -0.28 -22.80 -1.17
C LEU A 345 0.60 -24.06 -1.24
N SER A 346 1.86 -23.98 -0.82
CA SER A 346 2.76 -25.12 -0.83
C SER A 346 2.37 -26.22 0.15
N ARG A 347 1.60 -25.91 1.20
CA ARG A 347 1.17 -26.81 2.26
C ARG A 347 -0.18 -27.49 1.98
N THR A 348 -0.76 -27.25 0.82
CA THR A 348 -2.08 -27.80 0.48
C THR A 348 -2.18 -28.09 -1.03
N GLU A 349 -3.06 -29.03 -1.39
CA GLU A 349 -3.47 -29.25 -2.77
C GLU A 349 -4.69 -28.41 -3.18
N LYS A 350 -5.29 -27.68 -2.22
CA LYS A 350 -6.44 -26.82 -2.49
C LYS A 350 -6.02 -25.58 -3.28
N THR A 351 -6.82 -25.23 -4.25
CA THR A 351 -6.73 -23.98 -5.00
C THR A 351 -7.18 -22.77 -4.16
N LEU A 352 -6.85 -21.57 -4.60
CA LEU A 352 -7.30 -20.33 -3.93
C LEU A 352 -8.82 -20.24 -3.76
N PRO A 353 -9.66 -20.55 -4.79
CA PRO A 353 -11.10 -20.60 -4.61
C PRO A 353 -11.58 -21.63 -3.57
N GLU A 354 -10.92 -22.79 -3.50
CA GLU A 354 -11.27 -23.83 -2.51
C GLU A 354 -10.87 -23.43 -1.08
N LEU A 355 -9.80 -22.67 -0.91
CA LEU A 355 -9.39 -22.14 0.39
C LEU A 355 -10.34 -21.05 0.92
N LEU A 356 -11.04 -20.35 0.02
CA LEU A 356 -12.03 -19.31 0.35
C LEU A 356 -13.48 -19.81 0.23
N GLY A 357 -13.69 -21.07 -0.19
CA GLY A 357 -15.00 -21.61 -0.53
C GLY A 357 -15.97 -21.77 0.65
N ASP A 358 -15.49 -21.70 1.88
CA ASP A 358 -16.29 -21.73 3.11
C ASP A 358 -16.84 -20.35 3.52
N LEU A 359 -16.40 -19.29 2.84
CA LEU A 359 -16.89 -17.94 3.10
C LEU A 359 -18.30 -17.74 2.57
N PRO A 360 -19.15 -17.00 3.29
CA PRO A 360 -20.44 -16.61 2.78
C PRO A 360 -20.30 -15.82 1.47
N LYS A 361 -21.11 -16.17 0.46
CA LYS A 361 -21.15 -15.43 -0.80
C LYS A 361 -21.66 -14.01 -0.57
N THR A 362 -20.92 -13.02 -1.05
CA THR A 362 -21.30 -11.61 -1.06
C THR A 362 -21.17 -11.02 -2.46
N PHE A 363 -21.87 -9.94 -2.69
CA PHE A 363 -21.81 -9.12 -3.89
C PHE A 363 -21.38 -7.73 -3.49
N SER A 364 -20.37 -7.18 -4.17
CA SER A 364 -19.86 -5.84 -3.85
C SER A 364 -19.70 -4.99 -5.10
N THR A 365 -19.76 -3.68 -4.92
CA THR A 365 -19.34 -2.75 -5.97
C THR A 365 -17.82 -2.61 -5.97
N PRO A 366 -17.22 -2.23 -7.11
CA PRO A 366 -15.93 -1.56 -7.10
C PRO A 366 -15.98 -0.30 -6.22
N GLU A 367 -14.84 0.31 -5.96
CA GLU A 367 -14.75 1.63 -5.39
C GLU A 367 -15.36 2.66 -6.38
N ILE A 368 -16.40 3.38 -5.94
CA ILE A 368 -17.08 4.39 -6.74
C ILE A 368 -16.60 5.75 -6.28
N ARG A 369 -16.04 6.54 -7.19
CA ARG A 369 -15.58 7.91 -6.92
C ARG A 369 -16.56 8.91 -7.48
N VAL A 370 -17.09 9.79 -6.62
CA VAL A 370 -17.98 10.86 -6.99
C VAL A 370 -17.22 12.18 -6.79
N PRO A 371 -17.04 13.00 -7.84
CA PRO A 371 -16.38 14.29 -7.72
C PRO A 371 -17.03 15.16 -6.64
N CYS A 372 -16.22 15.72 -5.76
CA CYS A 372 -16.64 16.62 -4.70
C CYS A 372 -15.45 17.54 -4.35
N PRO A 373 -15.63 18.88 -4.32
CA PRO A 373 -14.57 19.81 -3.98
C PRO A 373 -13.93 19.49 -2.62
N ASP A 374 -12.62 19.77 -2.51
CA ASP A 374 -11.87 19.50 -1.27
C ASP A 374 -12.43 20.26 -0.08
N GLU A 375 -13.00 21.44 -0.29
CA GLU A 375 -13.59 22.29 0.74
C GLU A 375 -14.91 21.74 1.27
N GLU A 376 -15.64 20.96 0.48
CA GLU A 376 -17.00 20.49 0.77
C GLU A 376 -17.06 19.02 1.21
N LYS A 377 -16.15 18.18 0.71
CA LYS A 377 -16.26 16.72 0.85
C LYS A 377 -16.33 16.23 2.29
N PHE A 378 -15.58 16.84 3.21
CA PHE A 378 -15.56 16.45 4.62
C PHE A 378 -16.88 16.84 5.33
N GLU A 379 -17.38 18.05 5.06
CA GLU A 379 -18.64 18.52 5.60
C GLU A 379 -19.84 17.70 5.07
N LEU A 380 -19.82 17.36 3.78
CA LEU A 380 -20.83 16.50 3.17
C LEU A 380 -20.87 15.12 3.84
N VAL A 381 -19.71 14.47 4.00
CA VAL A 381 -19.61 13.15 4.64
C VAL A 381 -20.08 13.22 6.10
N GLU A 382 -19.77 14.30 6.81
CA GLU A 382 -20.24 14.51 8.19
C GLU A 382 -21.77 14.62 8.26
N LYS A 383 -22.40 15.41 7.39
CA LYS A 383 -23.86 15.52 7.31
C LYS A 383 -24.51 14.17 6.98
N VAL A 384 -23.92 13.40 6.06
CA VAL A 384 -24.39 12.06 5.73
C VAL A 384 -24.28 11.14 6.94
N ARG A 385 -23.16 11.16 7.67
CA ARG A 385 -22.94 10.38 8.90
C ARG A 385 -24.02 10.67 9.94
N GLU A 386 -24.28 11.95 10.23
CA GLU A 386 -25.28 12.35 11.24
C GLU A 386 -26.70 11.97 10.82
N SER A 387 -27.01 11.96 9.51
CA SER A 387 -28.30 11.52 9.03
C SER A 387 -28.55 10.03 9.25
N PHE A 388 -27.53 9.18 8.99
CA PHE A 388 -27.66 7.73 9.14
C PHE A 388 -27.56 7.27 10.60
N ARG A 389 -26.77 7.93 11.44
CA ARG A 389 -26.62 7.60 12.87
C ARG A 389 -27.96 7.50 13.62
N LYS A 390 -28.97 8.26 13.21
CA LYS A 390 -30.30 8.27 13.83
C LYS A 390 -31.14 7.05 13.48
N GLU A 391 -30.82 6.36 12.39
CA GLU A 391 -31.70 5.33 11.81
C GLU A 391 -31.04 3.95 11.78
N TYR A 392 -29.69 3.90 11.70
CA TYR A 392 -28.93 2.68 11.48
C TYR A 392 -27.70 2.58 12.39
N PRO A 393 -27.24 1.37 12.74
CA PRO A 393 -25.91 1.17 13.29
C PRO A 393 -24.85 1.62 12.27
N ILE A 394 -23.82 2.31 12.73
CA ILE A 394 -22.74 2.82 11.89
C ILE A 394 -21.35 2.49 12.47
N VAL A 395 -20.37 2.46 11.58
CA VAL A 395 -18.93 2.57 11.92
C VAL A 395 -18.44 3.89 11.33
N ASP A 396 -17.88 4.76 12.16
CA ASP A 396 -17.51 6.14 11.80
C ASP A 396 -15.99 6.41 11.92
N VAL A 397 -15.20 5.36 11.83
CA VAL A 397 -13.73 5.44 11.94
C VAL A 397 -13.09 6.21 10.79
N ASP A 398 -13.70 6.15 9.58
CA ASP A 398 -13.25 6.88 8.37
C ASP A 398 -14.47 7.15 7.47
N GLY A 399 -15.10 8.30 7.65
CA GLY A 399 -16.39 8.60 7.07
C GLY A 399 -17.54 7.90 7.80
N VAL A 400 -18.44 7.27 7.06
CA VAL A 400 -19.57 6.49 7.61
C VAL A 400 -19.77 5.19 6.85
N ARG A 401 -19.65 4.06 7.54
CA ARG A 401 -20.07 2.75 7.07
C ARG A 401 -21.39 2.39 7.75
N VAL A 402 -22.48 2.44 6.99
CA VAL A 402 -23.83 2.13 7.44
C VAL A 402 -24.02 0.62 7.40
N LEU A 403 -24.47 0.02 8.51
CA LEU A 403 -24.63 -1.42 8.65
C LEU A 403 -26.10 -1.82 8.51
N PHE A 404 -26.32 -2.88 7.73
CA PHE A 404 -27.61 -3.55 7.55
C PHE A 404 -27.45 -5.02 7.95
N PRO A 405 -28.53 -5.74 8.27
CA PRO A 405 -28.45 -7.16 8.65
C PRO A 405 -27.80 -8.06 7.57
N ASP A 406 -27.87 -7.64 6.32
CA ASP A 406 -27.50 -8.39 5.13
C ASP A 406 -26.53 -7.65 4.18
N GLY A 407 -25.90 -6.57 4.67
CA GLY A 407 -24.93 -5.80 3.89
C GLY A 407 -24.49 -4.51 4.59
N TRP A 408 -23.73 -3.72 3.87
CA TRP A 408 -23.28 -2.40 4.33
C TRP A 408 -23.01 -1.46 3.16
N GLY A 409 -22.96 -0.16 3.45
CA GLY A 409 -22.54 0.85 2.49
C GLY A 409 -21.65 1.90 3.15
N LEU A 410 -20.58 2.26 2.46
CA LEU A 410 -19.56 3.22 2.91
C LEU A 410 -19.68 4.53 2.13
N VAL A 411 -19.55 5.63 2.85
CA VAL A 411 -19.35 6.99 2.31
C VAL A 411 -18.17 7.61 3.05
N ARG A 412 -17.11 7.97 2.35
CA ARG A 412 -15.93 8.63 2.93
C ARG A 412 -15.36 9.72 2.03
N ALA A 413 -14.70 10.71 2.61
CA ALA A 413 -13.91 11.67 1.84
C ALA A 413 -12.59 11.05 1.40
N SER A 414 -12.19 11.28 0.14
CA SER A 414 -10.84 10.90 -0.32
C SER A 414 -9.79 11.82 0.29
N ASN A 415 -8.72 11.28 0.85
CA ASN A 415 -7.60 12.05 1.39
C ASN A 415 -6.62 12.53 0.29
N THR A 416 -6.74 11.98 -0.93
CA THR A 416 -5.78 12.22 -2.01
C THR A 416 -6.38 12.86 -3.26
N GLN A 417 -7.73 12.92 -3.36
CA GLN A 417 -8.44 13.43 -4.54
C GLN A 417 -9.67 14.27 -4.12
N PRO A 418 -10.12 15.23 -4.95
CA PRO A 418 -11.34 15.99 -4.73
C PRO A 418 -12.58 15.12 -5.04
N ALA A 419 -12.87 14.16 -4.20
CA ALA A 419 -13.95 13.19 -4.37
C ALA A 419 -14.40 12.60 -3.05
N ILE A 420 -15.67 12.17 -2.99
CA ILE A 420 -16.13 11.18 -2.03
C ILE A 420 -16.03 9.77 -2.63
N VAL A 421 -15.77 8.81 -1.79
CA VAL A 421 -15.61 7.40 -2.13
C VAL A 421 -16.74 6.60 -1.56
N LEU A 422 -17.40 5.82 -2.41
CA LEU A 422 -18.49 4.93 -2.03
C LEU A 422 -18.09 3.48 -2.30
N ARG A 423 -18.51 2.57 -1.41
CA ARG A 423 -18.45 1.12 -1.63
C ARG A 423 -19.62 0.45 -0.94
N PHE A 424 -20.14 -0.62 -1.53
CA PHE A 424 -21.28 -1.35 -1.04
C PHE A 424 -21.02 -2.84 -1.10
N GLU A 425 -21.58 -3.59 -0.14
CA GLU A 425 -21.56 -5.05 -0.11
C GLU A 425 -22.87 -5.57 0.45
N ALA A 426 -23.40 -6.64 -0.13
CA ALA A 426 -24.63 -7.31 0.36
C ALA A 426 -24.63 -8.80 0.03
N ARG A 427 -25.56 -9.55 0.64
CA ARG A 427 -25.74 -10.99 0.45
C ARG A 427 -26.36 -11.36 -0.89
N THR A 428 -27.11 -10.43 -1.53
CA THR A 428 -27.71 -10.62 -2.85
C THR A 428 -27.51 -9.40 -3.75
N PRO A 429 -27.57 -9.58 -5.10
CA PRO A 429 -27.45 -8.44 -6.04
C PRO A 429 -28.58 -7.42 -5.86
N GLU A 430 -29.81 -7.88 -5.56
CA GLU A 430 -30.98 -7.02 -5.37
C GLU A 430 -30.77 -6.15 -4.15
N ARG A 431 -30.32 -6.74 -3.05
CA ARG A 431 -30.05 -6.03 -1.81
C ARG A 431 -28.88 -5.04 -1.93
N LEU A 432 -27.85 -5.41 -2.70
CA LEU A 432 -26.76 -4.49 -3.02
C LEU A 432 -27.28 -3.24 -3.73
N LYS A 433 -28.19 -3.41 -4.70
CA LYS A 433 -28.81 -2.29 -5.41
C LYS A 433 -29.66 -1.41 -4.49
N GLU A 434 -30.46 -2.01 -3.61
CA GLU A 434 -31.29 -1.28 -2.64
C GLU A 434 -30.45 -0.43 -1.68
N ILE A 435 -29.41 -1.02 -1.05
CA ILE A 435 -28.50 -0.32 -0.14
C ILE A 435 -27.82 0.84 -0.86
N ARG A 436 -27.33 0.59 -2.08
CA ARG A 436 -26.70 1.61 -2.89
C ARG A 436 -27.65 2.77 -3.19
N GLN A 437 -28.86 2.49 -3.65
CA GLN A 437 -29.85 3.52 -3.97
C GLN A 437 -30.23 4.36 -2.73
N LEU A 438 -30.42 3.70 -1.59
CA LEU A 438 -30.77 4.38 -0.32
C LEU A 438 -29.68 5.40 0.05
N ILE A 439 -28.42 5.01 0.00
CA ILE A 439 -27.31 5.89 0.39
C ILE A 439 -27.06 6.97 -0.66
N GLU A 440 -27.07 6.64 -1.96
CA GLU A 440 -26.92 7.64 -3.02
C GLU A 440 -28.06 8.68 -3.03
N ASN A 441 -29.30 8.28 -2.73
CA ASN A 441 -30.41 9.21 -2.59
C ASN A 441 -30.22 10.15 -1.38
N ARG A 442 -29.78 9.62 -0.24
CA ARG A 442 -29.50 10.42 0.95
C ARG A 442 -28.39 11.45 0.69
N ILE A 443 -27.34 11.08 0.00
CA ILE A 443 -26.27 12.01 -0.41
C ILE A 443 -26.84 13.12 -1.28
N LYS A 444 -27.68 12.79 -2.29
CA LYS A 444 -28.32 13.78 -3.18
C LYS A 444 -29.27 14.75 -2.44
N GLU A 445 -29.98 14.28 -1.43
CA GLU A 445 -30.87 15.11 -0.59
C GLU A 445 -30.07 16.12 0.24
N ILE A 446 -28.91 15.69 0.77
CA ILE A 446 -28.05 16.53 1.63
C ILE A 446 -27.23 17.53 0.80
N SER A 447 -26.90 17.19 -0.47
CA SER A 447 -26.11 18.05 -1.37
C SER A 447 -26.94 19.17 -2.03
N LYS A 448 -28.28 19.18 -1.86
CA LYS A 448 -29.18 20.24 -2.31
C LYS A 448 -29.24 21.36 -1.30
#